data_3459d1586173c0462230e0476cceeb6a
#
_entry.id   3459d1586173c0462230e0476cceeb6a
#
_cell.length_a   1.000
_cell.length_b   1.000
_cell.length_c   1.000
_cell.angle_alpha   90.00
_cell.angle_beta   90.00
_cell.angle_gamma   90.00
#
_symmetry.space_group_name_H-M   'P 1'
#
loop_
_entity.id
_entity.type
_entity.pdbx_description
1 polymer ?
#
loop_
_entity_poly.entity_id
_entity_poly.type
_entity_poly.pdbx_seq_one_letter_code
_entity_poly.pdbx_strand_id
1 'polypeptide(L)'
;MKRIHRSCVAVLLLLAMLLSCVPAIAAGSRGFTTQQKAEALKTLGIFQGTKKGFELEGTLTREQAVTLIVRLLGAEAEAKEKNPEHPFTDVWAWASPYVGYGYQNNLVKGMGGTTFGYGQLVTEAQFLTMLLRVLQYEDGTDFTWSKSAELAGELGLPVVGSERDYTRGNAVDVIWELLKLTFKSGKQTLAEMLIEKGVFTEKAYRDLLDEEKNGSKPSKPSTPVTPEPVPDPEPEPEKPTEQAIYVSPNGGSDGDGSKDAPFGSLEAVRDYLRENRSTELPTTVYLRGGTYVLNKTFEL
;
A
#
# COMPACT_ATOMS: atom_id res chain seq x y z
N MET A 1 -43.26 -41.39 -47.68
CA MET A 1 -42.97 -39.92 -47.49
C MET A 1 -42.87 -39.48 -46.06
N LYS A 2 -43.39 -40.14 -44.99
CA LYS A 2 -43.36 -39.72 -43.62
C LYS A 2 -42.03 -39.94 -42.87
N ARG A 3 -41.09 -40.76 -43.35
CA ARG A 3 -39.80 -41.05 -42.69
C ARG A 3 -38.70 -40.06 -43.05
N ILE A 4 -38.73 -39.42 -44.20
CA ILE A 4 -37.72 -38.48 -44.68
C ILE A 4 -37.82 -37.13 -43.93
N HIS A 5 -39.06 -36.70 -43.59
CA HIS A 5 -39.27 -35.41 -42.82
C HIS A 5 -38.76 -35.45 -41.39
N ARG A 6 -38.76 -36.62 -40.72
CA ARG A 6 -38.27 -36.76 -39.35
C ARG A 6 -36.72 -36.69 -39.27
N SER A 7 -36.04 -37.21 -40.26
CA SER A 7 -34.57 -37.17 -40.32
C SER A 7 -34.05 -35.76 -40.65
N CYS A 8 -34.73 -35.02 -41.55
CA CYS A 8 -34.34 -33.64 -41.85
C CYS A 8 -34.57 -32.69 -40.69
N VAL A 9 -35.64 -32.89 -39.89
CA VAL A 9 -35.88 -32.04 -38.69
C VAL A 9 -34.87 -32.36 -37.59
N ALA A 10 -34.46 -33.62 -37.41
CA ALA A 10 -33.42 -34.01 -36.44
C ALA A 10 -32.05 -33.45 -36.80
N VAL A 11 -31.68 -33.43 -38.08
CA VAL A 11 -30.41 -32.87 -38.59
C VAL A 11 -30.42 -31.33 -38.44
N LEU A 12 -31.54 -30.66 -38.70
CA LEU A 12 -31.69 -29.21 -38.50
C LEU A 12 -31.62 -28.80 -37.03
N LEU A 13 -32.20 -29.62 -36.11
CA LEU A 13 -32.10 -29.37 -34.67
C LEU A 13 -30.69 -29.63 -34.14
N LEU A 14 -29.95 -30.61 -34.65
CA LEU A 14 -28.55 -30.85 -34.32
C LEU A 14 -27.63 -29.74 -34.85
N LEU A 15 -27.89 -29.23 -36.05
CA LEU A 15 -27.14 -28.08 -36.60
C LEU A 15 -27.42 -26.80 -35.85
N ALA A 16 -28.66 -26.59 -35.37
CA ALA A 16 -29.00 -25.45 -34.53
C ALA A 16 -28.36 -25.53 -33.12
N MET A 17 -28.15 -26.73 -32.55
CA MET A 17 -27.45 -26.93 -31.28
C MET A 17 -25.92 -26.74 -31.43
N LEU A 18 -25.35 -27.01 -32.59
CA LEU A 18 -23.92 -26.76 -32.84
C LEU A 18 -23.59 -25.28 -33.09
N LEU A 19 -24.58 -24.45 -33.49
CA LEU A 19 -24.41 -23.00 -33.64
C LEU A 19 -24.56 -22.22 -32.32
N SER A 20 -25.05 -22.84 -31.25
CA SER A 20 -25.23 -22.18 -29.94
C SER A 20 -24.01 -22.26 -29.00
N CYS A 21 -22.92 -22.92 -29.42
CA CYS A 21 -21.64 -22.91 -28.76
C CYS A 21 -20.68 -21.89 -29.37
N VAL A 22 -21.14 -20.68 -29.66
CA VAL A 22 -20.26 -19.52 -29.71
C VAL A 22 -19.95 -19.22 -28.24
N PRO A 23 -18.69 -19.37 -27.78
CA PRO A 23 -18.37 -18.84 -26.47
C PRO A 23 -18.79 -17.38 -26.53
N ALA A 24 -19.68 -16.97 -25.62
CA ALA A 24 -19.89 -15.56 -25.37
C ALA A 24 -18.48 -15.02 -25.06
N ILE A 25 -17.86 -14.36 -26.03
CA ILE A 25 -16.73 -13.50 -25.77
C ILE A 25 -17.35 -12.51 -24.82
N ALA A 26 -17.12 -12.74 -23.52
CA ALA A 26 -17.44 -11.75 -22.50
C ALA A 26 -16.88 -10.45 -23.07
N ALA A 27 -17.75 -9.50 -23.35
CA ALA A 27 -17.34 -8.16 -23.71
C ALA A 27 -16.45 -7.72 -22.54
N GLY A 28 -15.13 -7.88 -22.74
CA GLY A 28 -14.13 -7.56 -21.74
C GLY A 28 -14.43 -6.15 -21.29
N SER A 29 -14.42 -5.91 -20.00
CA SER A 29 -14.58 -4.57 -19.45
C SER A 29 -13.64 -3.65 -20.23
N ARG A 30 -14.20 -2.59 -20.84
CA ARG A 30 -13.44 -1.59 -21.60
C ARG A 30 -12.64 -0.77 -20.60
N GLY A 31 -11.57 -1.30 -20.05
CA GLY A 31 -10.73 -0.65 -19.06
C GLY A 31 -9.69 -1.61 -18.53
N PHE A 32 -8.66 -1.10 -17.93
CA PHE A 32 -7.64 -1.91 -17.28
C PHE A 32 -8.18 -2.63 -16.03
N THR A 33 -7.78 -3.89 -15.87
CA THR A 33 -7.91 -4.60 -14.59
C THR A 33 -6.99 -3.96 -13.54
N THR A 34 -7.21 -4.20 -12.25
CA THR A 34 -6.33 -3.72 -11.17
C THR A 34 -4.86 -4.10 -11.40
N GLN A 35 -4.60 -5.33 -11.86
CA GLN A 35 -3.25 -5.76 -12.23
C GLN A 35 -2.66 -4.92 -13.37
N GLN A 36 -3.43 -4.64 -14.41
CA GLN A 36 -2.98 -3.80 -15.53
C GLN A 36 -2.78 -2.34 -15.12
N LYS A 37 -3.62 -1.81 -14.23
CA LYS A 37 -3.42 -0.47 -13.65
C LYS A 37 -2.13 -0.41 -12.83
N ALA A 38 -1.80 -1.45 -12.06
CA ALA A 38 -0.53 -1.52 -11.34
C ALA A 38 0.67 -1.55 -12.30
N GLU A 39 0.58 -2.31 -13.39
CA GLU A 39 1.61 -2.34 -14.45
C GLU A 39 1.74 -0.96 -15.12
N ALA A 40 0.63 -0.27 -15.39
CA ALA A 40 0.63 1.08 -15.94
C ALA A 40 1.23 2.11 -14.98
N LEU A 41 0.84 2.10 -13.71
CA LEU A 41 1.41 2.97 -12.69
C LEU A 41 2.90 2.71 -12.45
N LYS A 42 3.34 1.45 -12.58
CA LYS A 42 4.76 1.10 -12.56
C LYS A 42 5.49 1.70 -13.76
N THR A 43 4.90 1.64 -14.95
CA THR A 43 5.44 2.25 -16.17
C THR A 43 5.63 3.76 -16.01
N LEU A 44 4.72 4.43 -15.29
CA LEU A 44 4.80 5.86 -14.97
C LEU A 44 5.72 6.19 -13.77
N GLY A 45 6.32 5.19 -13.12
CA GLY A 45 7.20 5.40 -11.97
C GLY A 45 6.47 5.68 -10.65
N ILE A 46 5.14 5.55 -10.60
CA ILE A 46 4.32 5.89 -9.44
C ILE A 46 4.21 4.74 -8.44
N PHE A 47 3.97 3.50 -8.92
CA PHE A 47 3.76 2.33 -8.07
C PHE A 47 4.74 1.22 -8.42
N GLN A 48 5.63 0.86 -7.51
CA GLN A 48 6.74 -0.04 -7.82
C GLN A 48 6.47 -1.51 -7.45
N GLY A 49 5.60 -1.74 -6.49
CA GLY A 49 5.43 -3.04 -5.88
C GLY A 49 6.58 -3.38 -4.91
N THR A 50 6.65 -4.62 -4.49
CA THR A 50 7.67 -5.16 -3.59
C THR A 50 8.55 -6.17 -4.33
N LYS A 51 9.54 -6.78 -3.65
CA LYS A 51 10.33 -7.91 -4.19
C LYS A 51 9.45 -9.13 -4.54
N LYS A 52 8.25 -9.23 -3.94
CA LYS A 52 7.28 -10.31 -4.18
C LYS A 52 6.26 -9.95 -5.28
N GLY A 53 6.35 -8.77 -5.88
CA GLY A 53 5.42 -8.27 -6.88
C GLY A 53 4.52 -7.16 -6.35
N PHE A 54 3.34 -6.96 -6.92
CA PHE A 54 2.46 -5.86 -6.51
C PHE A 54 1.71 -6.12 -5.20
N GLU A 55 1.50 -7.39 -4.84
CA GLU A 55 0.78 -7.81 -3.62
C GLU A 55 -0.56 -7.07 -3.47
N LEU A 56 -1.37 -7.04 -4.54
CA LEU A 56 -2.59 -6.24 -4.65
C LEU A 56 -3.64 -6.55 -3.58
N GLU A 57 -3.66 -7.78 -3.08
CA GLU A 57 -4.57 -8.22 -2.01
C GLU A 57 -4.06 -7.83 -0.61
N GLY A 58 -2.78 -7.42 -0.49
CA GLY A 58 -2.19 -6.97 0.76
C GLY A 58 -2.76 -5.62 1.20
N THR A 59 -2.84 -5.41 2.51
CA THR A 59 -3.25 -4.13 3.11
C THR A 59 -2.13 -3.10 3.05
N LEU A 60 -2.46 -1.84 3.28
CA LEU A 60 -1.52 -0.73 3.38
C LEU A 60 -1.48 -0.21 4.81
N THR A 61 -0.28 0.04 5.32
CA THR A 61 -0.13 0.86 6.53
C THR A 61 -0.18 2.36 6.19
N ARG A 62 -0.37 3.19 7.20
CA ARG A 62 -0.48 4.65 7.00
C ARG A 62 0.79 5.25 6.42
N GLU A 63 1.96 4.84 6.88
CA GLU A 63 3.26 5.30 6.37
C GLU A 63 3.50 4.82 4.92
N GLN A 64 3.06 3.62 4.57
CA GLN A 64 3.11 3.14 3.18
C GLN A 64 2.18 3.96 2.27
N ALA A 65 0.99 4.31 2.75
CA ALA A 65 0.05 5.16 2.02
C ALA A 65 0.66 6.54 1.76
N VAL A 66 1.28 7.17 2.77
CA VAL A 66 1.95 8.47 2.59
C VAL A 66 3.13 8.36 1.63
N THR A 67 3.94 7.30 1.74
CA THR A 67 5.05 7.06 0.82
C THR A 67 4.56 6.97 -0.63
N LEU A 68 3.46 6.25 -0.86
CA LEU A 68 2.86 6.11 -2.18
C LEU A 68 2.37 7.47 -2.73
N ILE A 69 1.79 8.32 -1.88
CA ILE A 69 1.34 9.65 -2.27
C ILE A 69 2.52 10.58 -2.59
N VAL A 70 3.59 10.54 -1.81
CA VAL A 70 4.80 11.32 -2.07
C VAL A 70 5.44 10.91 -3.40
N ARG A 71 5.46 9.62 -3.72
CA ARG A 71 5.90 9.10 -5.01
C ARG A 71 4.98 9.52 -6.15
N LEU A 72 3.67 9.42 -5.95
CA LEU A 72 2.68 9.92 -6.91
C LEU A 72 2.98 11.37 -7.31
N LEU A 73 3.34 12.21 -6.35
CA LEU A 73 3.67 13.62 -6.59
C LEU A 73 5.08 13.85 -7.17
N GLY A 74 5.86 12.78 -7.42
CA GLY A 74 7.24 12.87 -7.89
C GLY A 74 8.18 13.55 -6.89
N ALA A 75 7.85 13.51 -5.61
CA ALA A 75 8.53 14.25 -4.55
C ALA A 75 9.46 13.39 -3.67
N GLU A 76 9.69 12.12 -4.03
CA GLU A 76 10.48 11.20 -3.21
C GLU A 76 11.92 11.68 -2.99
N ALA A 77 12.58 12.15 -4.05
CA ALA A 77 13.95 12.66 -3.95
C ALA A 77 14.00 13.90 -3.05
N GLU A 78 13.08 14.84 -3.25
CA GLU A 78 12.96 16.05 -2.44
C GLU A 78 12.69 15.72 -0.96
N ALA A 79 11.77 14.81 -0.69
CA ALA A 79 11.44 14.37 0.67
C ALA A 79 12.66 13.79 1.39
N LYS A 80 13.41 12.92 0.71
CA LYS A 80 14.63 12.30 1.27
C LYS A 80 15.76 13.30 1.49
N GLU A 81 15.98 14.21 0.54
CA GLU A 81 17.03 15.23 0.63
C GLU A 81 16.76 16.23 1.74
N LYS A 82 15.53 16.76 1.82
CA LYS A 82 15.17 17.77 2.79
C LYS A 82 14.85 17.22 4.17
N ASN A 83 14.41 15.97 4.24
CA ASN A 83 13.91 15.32 5.48
C ASN A 83 13.06 16.28 6.33
N PRO A 84 11.90 16.75 5.84
CA PRO A 84 11.15 17.82 6.50
C PRO A 84 10.68 17.40 7.88
N GLU A 85 10.72 18.34 8.83
CA GLU A 85 10.30 18.10 10.21
C GLU A 85 8.80 17.84 10.32
N HIS A 86 8.42 17.01 11.28
CA HIS A 86 7.04 16.73 11.66
C HIS A 86 6.94 16.55 13.19
N PRO A 87 5.78 16.77 13.82
CA PRO A 87 5.64 16.70 15.28
C PRO A 87 5.47 15.27 15.83
N PHE A 88 5.45 14.25 14.99
CA PHE A 88 5.08 12.88 15.38
C PHE A 88 6.27 12.14 16.00
N THR A 89 6.02 11.47 17.15
CA THR A 89 7.05 10.75 17.90
C THR A 89 7.07 9.25 17.63
N ASP A 90 6.04 8.73 16.95
CA ASP A 90 5.85 7.30 16.64
C ASP A 90 6.27 6.91 15.22
N VAL A 91 6.95 7.79 14.48
CA VAL A 91 7.37 7.53 13.09
C VAL A 91 8.81 7.03 13.05
N TRP A 92 9.03 5.91 12.38
CA TRP A 92 10.37 5.36 12.21
C TRP A 92 11.19 6.14 11.17
N ALA A 93 12.52 6.06 11.31
CA ALA A 93 13.47 6.86 10.54
C ALA A 93 13.28 6.76 9.01
N TRP A 94 12.97 5.58 8.48
CA TRP A 94 12.78 5.40 7.03
C TRP A 94 11.55 6.15 6.50
N ALA A 95 10.46 6.22 7.31
CA ALA A 95 9.20 6.86 6.93
C ALA A 95 9.19 8.36 7.20
N SER A 96 10.08 8.83 8.10
CA SER A 96 10.15 10.24 8.54
C SER A 96 10.21 11.23 7.37
N PRO A 97 11.05 11.07 6.34
CA PRO A 97 11.09 12.01 5.22
C PRO A 97 9.75 12.12 4.49
N TYR A 98 9.06 11.00 4.28
CA TYR A 98 7.78 10.98 3.58
C TYR A 98 6.65 11.57 4.43
N VAL A 99 6.61 11.20 5.71
CA VAL A 99 5.62 11.74 6.66
C VAL A 99 5.84 13.23 6.86
N GLY A 100 7.09 13.68 6.97
CA GLY A 100 7.45 15.09 7.06
C GLY A 100 7.02 15.86 5.81
N TYR A 101 7.30 15.35 4.62
CA TYR A 101 6.83 15.96 3.39
C TYR A 101 5.30 16.05 3.34
N GLY A 102 4.62 14.95 3.67
CA GLY A 102 3.16 14.92 3.69
C GLY A 102 2.55 15.89 4.70
N TYR A 103 3.16 16.04 5.87
CA TYR A 103 2.73 16.98 6.90
C TYR A 103 2.93 18.44 6.48
N GLN A 104 4.11 18.79 5.99
CA GLN A 104 4.43 20.17 5.56
C GLN A 104 3.59 20.62 4.35
N ASN A 105 3.15 19.69 3.51
CA ASN A 105 2.29 19.97 2.37
C ASN A 105 0.79 19.75 2.67
N ASN A 106 0.39 19.64 3.94
CA ASN A 106 -0.98 19.44 4.39
C ASN A 106 -1.68 18.19 3.81
N LEU A 107 -0.93 17.22 3.31
CA LEU A 107 -1.48 15.97 2.77
C LEU A 107 -1.93 15.03 3.90
N VAL A 108 -1.18 15.04 5.02
CA VAL A 108 -1.47 14.23 6.19
C VAL A 108 -1.59 15.06 7.45
N LYS A 109 -2.44 14.60 8.36
CA LYS A 109 -2.53 15.07 9.75
C LYS A 109 -2.35 13.85 10.64
N GLY A 110 -1.84 14.01 11.85
CA GLY A 110 -1.75 12.93 12.83
C GLY A 110 -3.11 12.40 13.28
N MET A 111 -3.07 11.41 14.15
CA MET A 111 -4.23 10.81 14.80
C MET A 111 -4.65 11.57 16.06
N GLY A 112 -3.89 12.61 16.43
CA GLY A 112 -4.07 13.46 17.59
C GLY A 112 -2.75 13.66 18.35
N GLY A 113 -2.52 14.87 18.91
CA GLY A 113 -1.27 15.21 19.57
C GLY A 113 -0.05 14.99 18.67
N THR A 114 0.92 14.24 19.17
CA THR A 114 2.16 13.89 18.46
C THR A 114 2.14 12.48 17.87
N THR A 115 0.96 11.87 17.69
CA THR A 115 0.81 10.52 17.16
C THR A 115 0.46 10.56 15.67
N PHE A 116 1.26 9.90 14.83
CA PHE A 116 0.99 9.68 13.42
C PHE A 116 0.08 8.45 13.20
N GLY A 117 0.26 7.40 13.98
CA GLY A 117 -0.35 6.09 13.82
C GLY A 117 0.50 5.16 12.95
N TYR A 118 1.83 5.19 13.15
CA TYR A 118 2.76 4.30 12.47
C TYR A 118 2.38 2.81 12.67
N GLY A 119 2.48 2.01 11.60
CA GLY A 119 2.13 0.59 11.62
C GLY A 119 0.62 0.29 11.63
N GLN A 120 -0.24 1.31 11.77
CA GLN A 120 -1.68 1.10 11.67
C GLN A 120 -2.11 0.98 10.20
N LEU A 121 -3.07 0.10 9.93
CA LEU A 121 -3.65 -0.01 8.60
C LEU A 121 -4.39 1.28 8.23
N VAL A 122 -4.18 1.74 6.99
CA VAL A 122 -4.92 2.88 6.49
C VAL A 122 -6.35 2.45 6.14
N THR A 123 -7.33 3.25 6.55
CA THR A 123 -8.72 3.04 6.11
C THR A 123 -8.98 3.73 4.77
N GLU A 124 -10.01 3.30 4.06
CA GLU A 124 -10.46 3.97 2.83
C GLU A 124 -10.65 5.48 3.02
N ALA A 125 -11.39 5.86 4.06
CA ALA A 125 -11.65 7.27 4.35
C ALA A 125 -10.36 8.08 4.58
N GLN A 126 -9.38 7.50 5.24
CA GLN A 126 -8.07 8.13 5.44
C GLN A 126 -7.29 8.28 4.13
N PHE A 127 -7.25 7.23 3.31
CA PHE A 127 -6.55 7.27 2.03
C PHE A 127 -7.21 8.26 1.05
N LEU A 128 -8.53 8.19 0.90
CA LEU A 128 -9.28 9.13 0.06
C LEU A 128 -9.13 10.58 0.54
N THR A 129 -9.11 10.82 1.87
CA THR A 129 -8.85 12.15 2.42
C THR A 129 -7.50 12.71 1.95
N MET A 130 -6.45 11.88 1.96
CA MET A 130 -5.13 12.30 1.48
C MET A 130 -5.15 12.61 -0.02
N LEU A 131 -5.82 11.79 -0.84
CA LEU A 131 -5.93 12.02 -2.28
C LEU A 131 -6.78 13.25 -2.63
N LEU A 132 -7.87 13.51 -1.89
CA LEU A 132 -8.65 14.74 -2.07
C LEU A 132 -7.81 15.99 -1.77
N ARG A 133 -6.92 15.93 -0.76
CA ARG A 133 -5.98 17.01 -0.48
C ARG A 133 -4.93 17.18 -1.58
N VAL A 134 -4.49 16.08 -2.23
CA VAL A 134 -3.66 16.18 -3.45
C VAL A 134 -4.37 17.00 -4.52
N LEU A 135 -5.67 16.82 -4.72
CA LEU A 135 -6.48 17.60 -5.65
C LEU A 135 -6.89 18.99 -5.12
N GLN A 136 -6.33 19.41 -3.96
CA GLN A 136 -6.57 20.71 -3.33
C GLN A 136 -7.99 20.92 -2.78
N TYR A 137 -8.68 19.82 -2.43
CA TYR A 137 -9.88 19.88 -1.60
C TYR A 137 -9.50 19.96 -0.12
N GLU A 138 -10.23 20.75 0.65
CA GLU A 138 -9.95 21.03 2.05
C GLU A 138 -10.94 20.32 2.97
N ASP A 139 -10.39 19.48 3.88
CA ASP A 139 -11.14 18.87 4.98
C ASP A 139 -11.64 19.95 5.96
N GLY A 140 -12.93 19.94 6.25
CA GLY A 140 -13.61 20.93 7.05
C GLY A 140 -14.29 22.04 6.24
N THR A 141 -13.92 22.20 4.96
CA THR A 141 -14.51 23.19 4.05
C THR A 141 -15.29 22.52 2.91
N ASP A 142 -14.63 21.64 2.16
CA ASP A 142 -15.23 20.97 1.00
C ASP A 142 -15.85 19.63 1.37
N PHE A 143 -15.31 18.95 2.35
CA PHE A 143 -15.80 17.67 2.87
C PHE A 143 -15.42 17.52 4.34
N THR A 144 -15.96 16.52 5.01
CA THR A 144 -15.43 16.03 6.30
C THR A 144 -14.73 14.71 6.07
N TRP A 145 -13.67 14.44 6.83
CA TRP A 145 -12.87 13.22 6.65
C TRP A 145 -13.74 11.94 6.67
N SER A 146 -14.78 11.88 7.49
CA SER A 146 -15.73 10.75 7.57
C SER A 146 -16.61 10.60 6.32
N LYS A 147 -16.69 11.64 5.48
CA LYS A 147 -17.45 11.70 4.23
C LYS A 147 -16.55 11.82 3.00
N SER A 148 -15.27 11.56 3.15
CA SER A 148 -14.32 11.60 2.02
C SER A 148 -14.71 10.66 0.89
N ALA A 149 -15.32 9.51 1.21
CA ALA A 149 -15.82 8.55 0.22
C ALA A 149 -17.01 9.11 -0.59
N GLU A 150 -17.87 9.96 0.01
CA GLU A 150 -18.97 10.61 -0.72
C GLU A 150 -18.42 11.52 -1.81
N LEU A 151 -17.53 12.47 -1.45
CA LEU A 151 -16.92 13.38 -2.43
C LEU A 151 -16.07 12.63 -3.46
N ALA A 152 -15.29 11.62 -3.04
CA ALA A 152 -14.51 10.80 -3.96
C ALA A 152 -15.40 10.12 -5.02
N GLY A 153 -16.53 9.54 -4.59
CA GLY A 153 -17.52 8.94 -5.49
C GLY A 153 -18.17 9.95 -6.43
N GLU A 154 -18.51 11.16 -5.96
CA GLU A 154 -19.03 12.25 -6.79
C GLU A 154 -18.02 12.69 -7.86
N LEU A 155 -16.74 12.63 -7.55
CA LEU A 155 -15.65 12.91 -8.51
C LEU A 155 -15.38 11.73 -9.45
N GLY A 156 -16.05 10.59 -9.28
CA GLY A 156 -15.88 9.40 -10.13
C GLY A 156 -14.75 8.46 -9.69
N LEU A 157 -14.18 8.65 -8.50
CA LEU A 157 -13.18 7.73 -7.96
C LEU A 157 -13.83 6.43 -7.47
N PRO A 158 -13.16 5.28 -7.62
CA PRO A 158 -13.62 4.02 -7.04
C PRO A 158 -13.71 4.09 -5.52
N VAL A 159 -14.84 3.64 -4.97
CA VAL A 159 -15.09 3.53 -3.53
C VAL A 159 -15.51 2.09 -3.23
N VAL A 160 -14.88 1.45 -2.25
CA VAL A 160 -15.13 0.03 -1.91
C VAL A 160 -16.03 -0.16 -0.70
N GLY A 161 -16.16 0.85 0.16
CA GLY A 161 -16.94 0.83 1.39
C GLY A 161 -16.14 0.45 2.64
N SER A 162 -16.54 1.03 3.76
CA SER A 162 -15.76 1.04 5.02
C SER A 162 -15.69 -0.30 5.76
N GLU A 163 -16.44 -1.31 5.34
CA GLU A 163 -16.49 -2.62 6.02
C GLU A 163 -15.37 -3.57 5.58
N ARG A 164 -14.52 -3.16 4.66
CA ARG A 164 -13.44 -3.98 4.11
C ARG A 164 -12.09 -3.38 4.43
N ASP A 165 -11.10 -4.24 4.61
CA ASP A 165 -9.70 -3.82 4.65
C ASP A 165 -9.33 -3.13 3.34
N TYR A 166 -8.68 -1.96 3.45
CA TYR A 166 -8.24 -1.22 2.28
C TYR A 166 -6.93 -1.80 1.76
N THR A 167 -6.98 -2.31 0.53
CA THR A 167 -5.86 -3.04 -0.05
C THR A 167 -4.98 -2.16 -0.95
N ARG A 168 -3.79 -2.66 -1.28
CA ARG A 168 -2.89 -2.07 -2.28
C ARG A 168 -3.58 -1.99 -3.65
N GLY A 169 -4.39 -2.99 -4.00
CA GLY A 169 -5.19 -2.98 -5.22
C GLY A 169 -6.22 -1.86 -5.24
N ASN A 170 -6.91 -1.60 -4.13
CA ASN A 170 -7.83 -0.46 -4.04
C ASN A 170 -7.09 0.87 -4.24
N ALA A 171 -5.91 1.04 -3.64
CA ALA A 171 -5.09 2.23 -3.84
C ALA A 171 -4.66 2.39 -5.30
N VAL A 172 -4.27 1.31 -5.98
CA VAL A 172 -3.93 1.30 -7.41
C VAL A 172 -5.12 1.75 -8.26
N ASP A 173 -6.30 1.18 -8.01
CA ASP A 173 -7.52 1.52 -8.75
C ASP A 173 -7.87 3.01 -8.63
N VAL A 174 -7.80 3.53 -7.42
CA VAL A 174 -8.12 4.94 -7.14
C VAL A 174 -7.06 5.87 -7.74
N ILE A 175 -5.76 5.57 -7.59
CA ILE A 175 -4.68 6.42 -8.13
C ILE A 175 -4.76 6.49 -9.66
N TRP A 176 -5.05 5.38 -10.35
CA TRP A 176 -5.19 5.38 -11.80
C TRP A 176 -6.29 6.34 -12.27
N GLU A 177 -7.45 6.32 -11.62
CA GLU A 177 -8.55 7.24 -11.96
C GLU A 177 -8.24 8.68 -11.51
N LEU A 178 -7.54 8.86 -10.37
CA LEU A 178 -7.13 10.16 -9.87
C LEU A 178 -6.27 10.94 -10.86
N LEU A 179 -5.40 10.26 -11.64
CA LEU A 179 -4.57 10.91 -12.67
C LEU A 179 -5.41 11.66 -13.71
N LYS A 180 -6.63 11.20 -13.96
CA LYS A 180 -7.55 11.76 -14.97
C LYS A 180 -8.35 12.95 -14.43
N LEU A 181 -8.37 13.18 -13.11
CA LEU A 181 -9.14 14.22 -12.49
C LEU A 181 -8.44 15.58 -12.51
N THR A 182 -9.23 16.63 -12.66
CA THR A 182 -8.76 18.00 -12.52
C THR A 182 -8.62 18.38 -11.04
N PHE A 183 -7.67 19.25 -10.75
CA PHE A 183 -7.64 19.92 -9.45
C PHE A 183 -8.95 20.67 -9.19
N LYS A 184 -9.26 20.95 -7.94
CA LYS A 184 -10.44 21.76 -7.54
C LYS A 184 -10.53 23.06 -8.31
N SER A 185 -9.39 23.67 -8.68
CA SER A 185 -9.33 24.88 -9.50
C SER A 185 -9.86 24.70 -10.93
N GLY A 186 -10.03 23.46 -11.41
CA GLY A 186 -10.49 23.12 -12.76
C GLY A 186 -9.51 23.45 -13.90
N LYS A 187 -8.27 23.85 -13.59
CA LYS A 187 -7.32 24.35 -14.59
C LYS A 187 -6.54 23.26 -15.33
N GLN A 188 -6.21 22.17 -14.65
CA GLN A 188 -5.44 21.06 -15.20
C GLN A 188 -5.73 19.77 -14.44
N THR A 189 -5.44 18.63 -15.05
CA THR A 189 -5.50 17.32 -14.40
C THR A 189 -4.25 17.06 -13.57
N LEU A 190 -4.34 16.07 -12.66
CA LEU A 190 -3.17 15.63 -11.93
C LEU A 190 -2.09 15.10 -12.88
N ALA A 191 -2.47 14.33 -13.91
CA ALA A 191 -1.51 13.83 -14.90
C ALA A 191 -0.78 14.96 -15.63
N GLU A 192 -1.49 16.00 -16.06
CA GLU A 192 -0.86 17.16 -16.73
C GLU A 192 0.15 17.85 -15.82
N MET A 193 -0.17 18.05 -14.54
CA MET A 193 0.77 18.62 -13.57
C MET A 193 2.01 17.73 -13.40
N LEU A 194 1.85 16.40 -13.35
CA LEU A 194 2.96 15.46 -13.21
C LEU A 194 3.84 15.41 -14.46
N ILE A 195 3.25 15.57 -15.66
CA ILE A 195 3.97 15.70 -16.92
C ILE A 195 4.79 17.00 -16.93
N GLU A 196 4.21 18.12 -16.54
CA GLU A 196 4.92 19.40 -16.42
C GLU A 196 6.09 19.33 -15.42
N LYS A 197 5.94 18.58 -14.32
CA LYS A 197 7.02 18.31 -13.37
C LYS A 197 8.07 17.31 -13.87
N GLY A 198 7.83 16.65 -15.00
CA GLY A 198 8.74 15.65 -15.56
C GLY A 198 8.73 14.30 -14.81
N VAL A 199 7.66 14.00 -14.06
CA VAL A 199 7.51 12.71 -13.35
C VAL A 199 7.40 11.58 -14.38
N PHE A 200 6.64 11.81 -15.46
CA PHE A 200 6.58 10.92 -16.62
C PHE A 200 6.30 11.75 -17.88
N THR A 201 6.48 11.13 -19.05
CA THR A 201 6.26 11.83 -20.32
C THR A 201 4.80 11.77 -20.76
N GLU A 202 4.34 12.82 -21.46
CA GLU A 202 3.00 12.86 -22.06
C GLU A 202 2.77 11.65 -23.00
N LYS A 203 3.79 11.28 -23.76
CA LYS A 203 3.70 10.12 -24.67
C LYS A 203 3.43 8.82 -23.90
N ALA A 204 4.18 8.56 -22.82
CA ALA A 204 3.99 7.34 -22.03
C ALA A 204 2.58 7.26 -21.44
N TYR A 205 2.06 8.38 -20.94
CA TYR A 205 0.70 8.42 -20.39
C TYR A 205 -0.38 8.23 -21.47
N ARG A 206 -0.24 8.87 -22.63
CA ARG A 206 -1.19 8.71 -23.74
C ARG A 206 -1.21 7.29 -24.30
N ASP A 207 -0.05 6.68 -24.48
CA ASP A 207 0.04 5.29 -24.95
C ASP A 207 -0.76 4.35 -24.03
N LEU A 208 -0.63 4.52 -22.70
CA LEU A 208 -1.37 3.74 -21.70
C LEU A 208 -2.89 3.98 -21.76
N LEU A 209 -3.33 5.24 -21.95
CA LEU A 209 -4.76 5.55 -22.11
C LEU A 209 -5.35 4.92 -23.37
N ASP A 210 -4.59 4.89 -24.47
CA ASP A 210 -5.02 4.26 -25.72
C ASP A 210 -5.06 2.74 -25.59
N GLU A 211 -4.10 2.12 -24.88
CA GLU A 211 -4.11 0.70 -24.54
C GLU A 211 -5.30 0.34 -23.66
N GLU A 212 -5.64 1.16 -22.66
CA GLU A 212 -6.82 0.98 -21.82
C GLU A 212 -8.11 0.99 -22.64
N LYS A 213 -8.27 1.98 -23.54
CA LYS A 213 -9.45 2.10 -24.42
C LYS A 213 -9.60 0.92 -25.36
N ASN A 214 -8.47 0.38 -25.85
CA ASN A 214 -8.44 -0.72 -26.80
C ASN A 214 -8.52 -2.09 -26.11
N GLY A 215 -8.53 -2.14 -24.76
CA GLY A 215 -8.48 -3.39 -23.98
C GLY A 215 -7.17 -4.14 -24.14
N SER A 216 -6.10 -3.46 -24.53
CA SER A 216 -4.76 -4.01 -24.68
C SER A 216 -4.04 -4.09 -23.33
N LYS A 217 -3.05 -4.97 -23.22
CA LYS A 217 -2.21 -5.03 -22.02
C LYS A 217 -1.22 -3.85 -22.03
N PRO A 218 -0.92 -3.20 -20.87
CA PRO A 218 0.08 -2.15 -20.80
C PRO A 218 1.43 -2.58 -21.36
N SER A 219 1.98 -1.79 -22.26
CA SER A 219 3.29 -2.04 -22.86
C SER A 219 4.40 -1.55 -21.94
N LYS A 220 5.55 -2.23 -21.98
CA LYS A 220 6.74 -1.78 -21.26
C LYS A 220 7.29 -0.53 -21.97
N PRO A 221 7.71 0.51 -21.21
CA PRO A 221 8.27 1.72 -21.83
C PRO A 221 9.44 1.41 -22.74
N SER A 222 9.45 2.03 -23.91
CA SER A 222 10.56 1.91 -24.89
C SER A 222 11.77 2.76 -24.53
N THR A 223 11.69 3.60 -23.51
CA THR A 223 12.77 4.46 -23.01
C THR A 223 12.74 4.52 -21.50
N PRO A 224 13.90 4.41 -20.79
CA PRO A 224 13.95 4.59 -19.35
C PRO A 224 13.57 6.04 -19.01
N VAL A 225 12.45 6.24 -18.35
CA VAL A 225 12.10 7.54 -17.80
C VAL A 225 12.52 7.52 -16.34
N THR A 226 13.61 8.23 -16.03
CA THR A 226 14.08 8.52 -14.66
C THR A 226 14.89 7.39 -13.98
N PRO A 227 15.79 7.69 -13.01
CA PRO A 227 16.55 6.69 -12.29
C PRO A 227 15.62 5.62 -11.71
N GLU A 228 16.05 4.38 -11.79
CA GLU A 228 15.28 3.20 -11.37
C GLU A 228 14.63 3.46 -10.01
N PRO A 229 13.29 3.52 -9.93
CA PRO A 229 12.62 3.84 -8.66
C PRO A 229 12.93 2.75 -7.66
N VAL A 230 13.28 3.14 -6.46
CA VAL A 230 13.46 2.21 -5.34
C VAL A 230 12.14 1.45 -5.13
N PRO A 231 12.13 0.12 -5.05
CA PRO A 231 10.93 -0.66 -4.73
C PRO A 231 10.20 -0.07 -3.53
N ASP A 232 8.88 -0.20 -3.50
CA ASP A 232 8.13 0.16 -2.30
C ASP A 232 8.82 -0.45 -1.09
N PRO A 233 8.98 0.29 0.02
CA PRO A 233 9.62 -0.27 1.19
C PRO A 233 8.91 -1.59 1.53
N GLU A 234 9.71 -2.66 1.59
CA GLU A 234 9.25 -3.92 2.17
C GLU A 234 8.64 -3.55 3.52
N PRO A 235 7.47 -4.10 3.92
CA PRO A 235 6.98 -3.86 5.26
C PRO A 235 8.14 -4.15 6.21
N GLU A 236 8.59 -3.12 6.92
CA GLU A 236 9.57 -3.34 7.98
C GLU A 236 9.02 -4.42 8.90
N PRO A 237 9.90 -5.24 9.51
CA PRO A 237 9.46 -6.19 10.50
C PRO A 237 8.51 -5.47 11.46
N GLU A 238 7.35 -6.06 11.68
CA GLU A 238 6.30 -5.49 12.54
C GLU A 238 6.96 -4.88 13.77
N LYS A 239 6.60 -3.63 14.11
CA LYS A 239 7.06 -3.00 15.36
C LYS A 239 6.83 -4.03 16.45
N PRO A 240 7.86 -4.41 17.22
CA PRO A 240 7.69 -5.43 18.22
C PRO A 240 6.49 -5.06 19.10
N THR A 241 5.49 -5.92 19.12
CA THR A 241 4.30 -5.77 19.96
C THR A 241 4.64 -6.03 21.42
N GLU A 242 5.83 -6.53 21.67
CA GLU A 242 6.39 -6.84 22.98
C GLU A 242 7.91 -6.62 23.00
N GLN A 243 8.46 -6.40 24.17
CA GLN A 243 9.90 -6.52 24.41
C GLN A 243 10.23 -7.99 24.58
N ALA A 244 10.73 -8.64 23.54
CA ALA A 244 11.09 -10.05 23.55
C ALA A 244 12.52 -10.25 24.06
N ILE A 245 12.69 -11.02 25.12
CA ILE A 245 13.99 -11.36 25.71
C ILE A 245 14.15 -12.87 25.71
N TYR A 246 15.28 -13.35 25.23
CA TYR A 246 15.57 -14.77 25.15
C TYR A 246 16.60 -15.19 26.18
N VAL A 247 16.35 -16.36 26.79
CA VAL A 247 17.30 -17.01 27.72
C VAL A 247 17.49 -18.47 27.33
N SER A 248 18.71 -18.96 27.44
CA SER A 248 19.07 -20.35 27.14
C SER A 248 20.09 -20.85 28.16
N PRO A 249 19.97 -22.08 28.68
CA PRO A 249 21.01 -22.65 29.54
C PRO A 249 22.38 -22.77 28.88
N ASN A 250 22.39 -22.73 27.53
CA ASN A 250 23.60 -22.76 26.72
C ASN A 250 23.94 -21.34 26.17
N GLY A 251 23.29 -20.28 26.67
CA GLY A 251 23.62 -18.89 26.32
C GLY A 251 24.98 -18.50 26.90
N GLY A 252 25.67 -17.62 26.18
CA GLY A 252 26.96 -17.09 26.60
C GLY A 252 26.85 -16.13 27.79
N SER A 253 27.95 -15.94 28.51
CA SER A 253 28.04 -14.87 29.53
C SER A 253 27.83 -13.48 28.95
N ASP A 254 28.08 -13.32 27.66
CA ASP A 254 28.02 -12.05 26.93
C ASP A 254 26.74 -11.93 26.08
N GLY A 255 25.73 -12.78 26.35
CA GLY A 255 24.43 -12.69 25.69
C GLY A 255 23.76 -11.35 25.98
N ASP A 256 23.13 -10.76 24.96
CA ASP A 256 22.40 -9.48 25.03
C ASP A 256 20.88 -9.64 25.17
N GLY A 257 20.41 -10.90 25.26
CA GLY A 257 19.00 -11.23 25.36
C GLY A 257 18.27 -11.29 24.02
N SER A 258 18.95 -11.09 22.91
CA SER A 258 18.37 -11.30 21.58
C SER A 258 18.16 -12.78 21.27
N LYS A 259 17.40 -13.06 20.20
CA LYS A 259 17.16 -14.45 19.76
C LYS A 259 18.44 -15.17 19.38
N ASP A 260 19.43 -14.47 18.85
CA ASP A 260 20.69 -15.03 18.36
C ASP A 260 21.77 -15.07 19.44
N ALA A 261 21.70 -14.16 20.43
CA ALA A 261 22.60 -14.07 21.57
C ALA A 261 21.82 -14.08 22.92
N PRO A 262 21.14 -15.19 23.27
CA PRO A 262 20.31 -15.25 24.46
C PRO A 262 21.14 -15.17 25.75
N PHE A 263 20.55 -14.61 26.82
CA PHE A 263 21.16 -14.65 28.14
C PHE A 263 21.41 -16.11 28.61
N GLY A 264 22.49 -16.32 29.32
CA GLY A 264 22.88 -17.64 29.85
C GLY A 264 22.14 -18.04 31.13
N SER A 265 21.50 -17.13 31.84
CA SER A 265 20.82 -17.40 33.12
C SER A 265 19.57 -16.52 33.31
N LEU A 266 18.68 -16.98 34.22
CA LEU A 266 17.51 -16.21 34.61
C LEU A 266 17.88 -14.95 35.41
N GLU A 267 18.97 -15.04 36.20
CA GLU A 267 19.50 -13.91 36.94
C GLU A 267 19.94 -12.77 35.99
N ALA A 268 20.60 -13.11 34.88
CA ALA A 268 21.01 -12.12 33.88
C ALA A 268 19.79 -11.44 33.26
N VAL A 269 18.73 -12.17 32.93
CA VAL A 269 17.46 -11.61 32.45
C VAL A 269 16.84 -10.65 33.48
N ARG A 270 16.76 -11.09 34.75
CA ARG A 270 16.21 -10.25 35.82
C ARG A 270 16.97 -8.93 35.94
N ASP A 271 18.30 -9.02 35.99
CA ASP A 271 19.15 -7.84 36.18
C ASP A 271 19.04 -6.89 34.98
N TYR A 272 19.01 -7.43 33.77
CA TYR A 272 18.74 -6.66 32.56
C TYR A 272 17.37 -5.97 32.61
N LEU A 273 16.30 -6.68 33.01
CA LEU A 273 14.95 -6.12 33.08
C LEU A 273 14.81 -4.99 34.11
N ARG A 274 15.55 -5.06 35.21
CA ARG A 274 15.55 -3.99 36.22
C ARG A 274 16.08 -2.66 35.68
N GLU A 275 16.98 -2.74 34.70
CA GLU A 275 17.63 -1.55 34.10
C GLU A 275 16.97 -1.13 32.79
N ASN A 276 16.39 -2.08 32.02
CA ASN A 276 16.00 -1.87 30.62
C ASN A 276 14.54 -2.22 30.32
N ARG A 277 13.68 -2.38 31.33
CA ARG A 277 12.27 -2.70 31.09
C ARG A 277 11.57 -1.56 30.34
N SER A 278 10.95 -1.90 29.19
CA SER A 278 10.09 -0.98 28.47
C SER A 278 8.87 -0.61 29.32
N THR A 279 8.56 0.68 29.37
CA THR A 279 7.29 1.17 29.96
C THR A 279 6.17 1.25 28.91
N GLU A 280 6.52 1.11 27.64
CA GLU A 280 5.59 1.26 26.52
C GLU A 280 5.13 -0.07 25.93
N LEU A 281 5.91 -1.13 26.13
CA LEU A 281 5.64 -2.47 25.57
C LEU A 281 5.60 -3.51 26.69
N PRO A 282 4.69 -4.50 26.61
CA PRO A 282 4.76 -5.66 27.48
C PRO A 282 6.06 -6.43 27.23
N THR A 283 6.69 -6.91 28.29
CA THR A 283 7.93 -7.69 28.19
C THR A 283 7.63 -9.18 28.30
N THR A 284 8.07 -9.95 27.32
CA THR A 284 7.96 -11.41 27.30
C THR A 284 9.34 -12.02 27.34
N VAL A 285 9.57 -12.93 28.29
CA VAL A 285 10.81 -13.70 28.41
C VAL A 285 10.61 -15.09 27.85
N TYR A 286 11.33 -15.42 26.79
CA TYR A 286 11.31 -16.72 26.12
C TYR A 286 12.40 -17.64 26.68
N LEU A 287 12.00 -18.68 27.38
CA LEU A 287 12.91 -19.71 27.89
C LEU A 287 13.10 -20.81 26.84
N ARG A 288 14.35 -20.98 26.37
CA ARG A 288 14.70 -22.11 25.53
C ARG A 288 14.76 -23.40 26.36
N GLY A 289 14.44 -24.53 25.73
CA GLY A 289 14.45 -25.82 26.39
C GLY A 289 15.77 -26.13 27.07
N GLY A 290 15.71 -26.70 28.28
CA GLY A 290 16.86 -27.07 29.10
C GLY A 290 16.59 -26.90 30.58
N THR A 291 17.63 -27.09 31.41
CA THR A 291 17.56 -27.00 32.90
C THR A 291 18.18 -25.67 33.32
N TYR A 292 17.42 -24.88 34.06
CA TYR A 292 17.90 -23.62 34.67
C TYR A 292 18.13 -23.86 36.17
N VAL A 293 19.36 -23.70 36.62
CA VAL A 293 19.73 -23.87 38.03
C VAL A 293 19.67 -22.50 38.71
N LEU A 294 18.81 -22.37 39.70
CA LEU A 294 18.72 -21.16 40.53
C LEU A 294 19.53 -21.37 41.80
N ASN A 295 20.52 -20.54 42.06
CA ASN A 295 21.36 -20.61 43.24
C ASN A 295 20.80 -19.79 44.42
N LYS A 296 19.76 -18.99 44.19
CA LYS A 296 19.07 -18.16 45.19
C LYS A 296 17.60 -18.06 44.82
N THR A 297 16.79 -17.58 45.76
CA THR A 297 15.39 -17.24 45.50
C THR A 297 15.33 -16.21 44.34
N PHE A 298 14.49 -16.54 43.35
CA PHE A 298 14.30 -15.69 42.18
C PHE A 298 13.12 -14.75 42.43
N GLU A 299 13.40 -13.45 42.54
CA GLU A 299 12.40 -12.40 42.64
C GLU A 299 12.58 -11.45 41.48
N LEU A 300 11.48 -11.19 40.76
CA LEU A 300 11.41 -10.26 39.62
C LEU A 300 11.29 -8.81 40.06
#